data_a50dcbd3bc45f160d7bb7cff68adc6e8
#
_entry.id   a50dcbd3bc45f160d7bb7cff68adc6e8
#
_cell.length_a   1.000
_cell.length_b   1.000
_cell.length_c   1.000
_cell.angle_alpha   90.00
_cell.angle_beta   90.00
_cell.angle_gamma   90.00
#
_symmetry.space_group_name_H-M   'P 1'
#
loop_
_entity.id
_entity.type
_entity.pdbx_description
1 polymer ?
#
loop_
_entity_poly.entity_id
_entity_poly.type
_entity_poly.pdbx_seq_one_letter_code
_entity_poly.pdbx_strand_id
1 'polypeptide(L)'
;MIYILYGKDKSMVSMKLEAIKKRHHIQENVNIYDAQADEISNVLQDLDAYSIFDDDKMIIVNNCTFLSSKNTTNYEVDPFLVRKDTDMILVLVCPSDKLDTRKKKVKEISGCATLYSCLALDEKSQKFYVQDKLKEYGVKVDFKTLDWMTSRMGLDPMCIQNEIEKISIYSKHPTFEDVQNLLVVEPMNDIFKMVDAFFSQNGILLLAYYRNFRKLNMQPVAIVALLASQIRFLFQVRVLMDEGKAQATIAQELKALSLIHISEPTRLALIS
;
A
#
# COMPACT_ATOMS: atom_id res chain seq x y z
N MET A 1 -11.00 23.31 7.38
CA MET A 1 -9.57 22.81 7.26
C MET A 1 -9.43 21.87 6.07
N ILE A 2 -8.36 21.98 5.22
CA ILE A 2 -8.21 21.18 4.01
C ILE A 2 -7.04 20.19 4.16
N TYR A 3 -7.27 18.94 3.78
CA TYR A 3 -6.27 17.89 3.63
C TYR A 3 -6.20 17.42 2.18
N ILE A 4 -5.01 17.18 1.66
CA ILE A 4 -4.80 16.58 0.34
C ILE A 4 -3.97 15.32 0.50
N LEU A 5 -4.57 14.16 0.17
CA LEU A 5 -3.91 12.87 0.12
C LEU A 5 -3.58 12.57 -1.34
N TYR A 6 -2.31 12.36 -1.67
CA TYR A 6 -1.89 12.06 -3.04
C TYR A 6 -1.03 10.80 -3.09
N GLY A 7 -1.34 9.93 -4.03
CA GLY A 7 -0.69 8.63 -4.22
C GLY A 7 -1.68 7.57 -4.71
N LYS A 8 -1.15 6.41 -5.10
CA LYS A 8 -1.95 5.30 -5.64
C LYS A 8 -2.17 4.18 -4.64
N ASP A 9 -1.50 4.22 -3.50
CA ASP A 9 -1.62 3.18 -2.48
C ASP A 9 -2.88 3.38 -1.65
N LYS A 10 -3.86 2.51 -1.88
CA LYS A 10 -5.17 2.56 -1.21
C LYS A 10 -5.06 2.29 0.29
N SER A 11 -4.14 1.42 0.71
CA SER A 11 -3.91 1.12 2.13
C SER A 11 -3.40 2.35 2.86
N MET A 12 -2.42 3.06 2.29
CA MET A 12 -1.92 4.32 2.84
C MET A 12 -3.01 5.41 2.90
N VAL A 13 -3.82 5.55 1.84
CA VAL A 13 -4.94 6.49 1.84
C VAL A 13 -5.91 6.18 2.97
N SER A 14 -6.34 4.91 3.10
CA SER A 14 -7.25 4.47 4.15
C SER A 14 -6.70 4.75 5.55
N MET A 15 -5.43 4.42 5.80
CA MET A 15 -4.76 4.68 7.09
C MET A 15 -4.70 6.19 7.41
N LYS A 16 -4.41 7.04 6.42
CA LYS A 16 -4.37 8.50 6.64
C LYS A 16 -5.76 9.07 6.88
N LEU A 17 -6.79 8.57 6.17
CA LEU A 17 -8.18 8.94 6.43
C LEU A 17 -8.60 8.60 7.87
N GLU A 18 -8.31 7.39 8.34
CA GLU A 18 -8.61 6.99 9.71
C GLU A 18 -7.83 7.82 10.74
N ALA A 19 -6.58 8.16 10.46
CA ALA A 19 -5.79 9.04 11.33
C ALA A 19 -6.39 10.46 11.41
N ILE A 20 -6.90 11.00 10.28
CA ILE A 20 -7.57 12.31 10.24
C ILE A 20 -8.88 12.25 11.03
N LYS A 21 -9.71 11.21 10.83
CA LYS A 21 -10.95 11.01 11.60
C LYS A 21 -10.70 10.97 13.10
N LYS A 22 -9.72 10.17 13.53
CA LYS A 22 -9.33 10.09 14.96
C LYS A 22 -8.85 11.42 15.51
N ARG A 23 -8.06 12.17 14.74
CA ARG A 23 -7.52 13.48 15.14
C ARG A 23 -8.63 14.50 15.39
N HIS A 24 -9.70 14.44 14.63
CA HIS A 24 -10.83 15.36 14.71
C HIS A 24 -12.05 14.77 15.43
N HIS A 25 -11.89 13.60 16.06
CA HIS A 25 -12.95 12.92 16.81
C HIS A 25 -14.24 12.63 16.00
N ILE A 26 -14.12 12.51 14.65
CA ILE A 26 -15.24 12.25 13.76
C ILE A 26 -15.49 10.75 13.68
N GLN A 27 -16.72 10.31 14.02
CA GLN A 27 -17.12 8.90 13.95
C GLN A 27 -18.16 8.65 12.84
N GLU A 28 -19.21 9.44 12.76
CA GLU A 28 -20.38 9.15 11.91
C GLU A 28 -20.67 10.22 10.85
N ASN A 29 -20.26 11.48 11.06
CA ASN A 29 -20.61 12.58 10.16
C ASN A 29 -19.60 12.73 9.00
N VAL A 30 -19.56 11.72 8.10
CA VAL A 30 -18.62 11.64 6.97
C VAL A 30 -19.38 11.48 5.67
N ASN A 31 -19.32 12.47 4.78
CA ASN A 31 -19.84 12.37 3.43
C ASN A 31 -18.73 12.08 2.44
N ILE A 32 -18.96 11.10 1.56
CA ILE A 32 -17.97 10.64 0.58
C ILE A 32 -18.50 10.87 -0.82
N TYR A 33 -17.71 11.56 -1.63
CA TYR A 33 -18.00 11.86 -3.03
C TYR A 33 -16.89 11.30 -3.94
N ASP A 34 -17.26 11.04 -5.19
CA ASP A 34 -16.33 10.66 -6.25
C ASP A 34 -16.35 11.72 -7.36
N ALA A 35 -15.22 12.40 -7.56
CA ALA A 35 -15.12 13.46 -8.57
C ALA A 35 -15.34 12.98 -10.01
N GLN A 36 -15.35 11.67 -10.27
CA GLN A 36 -15.66 11.10 -11.58
C GLN A 36 -17.15 10.78 -11.77
N ALA A 37 -17.87 10.54 -10.68
CA ALA A 37 -19.27 10.08 -10.71
C ALA A 37 -20.27 11.15 -10.23
N ASP A 38 -19.87 11.94 -9.23
CA ASP A 38 -20.74 12.92 -8.59
C ASP A 38 -20.58 14.30 -9.22
N GLU A 39 -21.62 15.13 -9.15
CA GLU A 39 -21.55 16.54 -9.55
C GLU A 39 -20.88 17.38 -8.46
N ILE A 40 -20.03 18.32 -8.88
CA ILE A 40 -19.34 19.24 -7.95
C ILE A 40 -20.32 20.06 -7.12
N SER A 41 -21.50 20.39 -7.67
CA SER A 41 -22.57 21.12 -7.00
C SER A 41 -23.00 20.48 -5.68
N ASN A 42 -23.07 19.14 -5.63
CA ASN A 42 -23.45 18.40 -4.43
C ASN A 42 -22.39 18.55 -3.33
N VAL A 43 -21.11 18.46 -3.70
CA VAL A 43 -19.98 18.68 -2.77
C VAL A 43 -19.99 20.09 -2.22
N LEU A 44 -20.23 21.09 -3.09
CA LEU A 44 -20.23 22.50 -2.68
C LEU A 44 -21.43 22.84 -1.80
N GLN A 45 -22.60 22.30 -2.10
CA GLN A 45 -23.80 22.45 -1.23
C GLN A 45 -23.52 21.88 0.15
N ASP A 46 -22.88 20.74 0.23
CA ASP A 46 -22.51 20.11 1.50
C ASP A 46 -21.45 20.91 2.27
N LEU A 47 -20.49 21.53 1.56
CA LEU A 47 -19.48 22.42 2.15
C LEU A 47 -20.07 23.75 2.65
N ASP A 48 -21.16 24.22 2.02
CA ASP A 48 -21.86 25.45 2.40
C ASP A 48 -22.99 25.21 3.42
N ALA A 49 -23.35 23.95 3.68
CA ALA A 49 -24.38 23.58 4.64
C ALA A 49 -23.85 23.75 6.08
N TYR A 50 -24.47 24.70 6.81
CA TYR A 50 -24.16 24.82 8.23
C TYR A 50 -24.72 23.65 9.03
N SER A 51 -23.87 23.03 9.86
CA SER A 51 -24.33 22.06 10.85
C SER A 51 -25.09 22.79 11.95
N ILE A 52 -26.36 22.42 12.16
CA ILE A 52 -27.20 23.00 13.24
C ILE A 52 -26.82 22.39 14.61
N PHE A 53 -26.02 21.30 14.59
CA PHE A 53 -25.73 20.47 15.76
C PHE A 53 -24.27 20.52 16.24
N ASP A 54 -23.49 21.51 15.89
CA ASP A 54 -22.09 21.69 16.36
C ASP A 54 -21.15 20.47 16.17
N ASP A 55 -21.56 19.48 15.37
CA ASP A 55 -20.76 18.30 15.09
C ASP A 55 -19.82 18.56 13.90
N ASP A 56 -18.53 18.34 14.11
CA ASP A 56 -17.52 18.41 13.05
C ASP A 56 -17.90 17.47 11.90
N LYS A 57 -18.13 18.06 10.70
CA LYS A 57 -18.45 17.32 9.48
C LYS A 57 -17.21 17.14 8.63
N MET A 58 -17.02 15.93 8.11
CA MET A 58 -15.94 15.60 7.21
C MET A 58 -16.46 15.28 5.82
N ILE A 59 -15.90 15.93 4.81
CA ILE A 59 -16.22 15.68 3.40
C ILE A 59 -14.98 15.10 2.73
N ILE A 60 -15.11 13.90 2.16
CA ILE A 60 -14.05 13.20 1.43
C ILE A 60 -14.42 13.21 -0.05
N VAL A 61 -13.55 13.76 -0.89
CA VAL A 61 -13.69 13.71 -2.34
C VAL A 61 -12.62 12.82 -2.92
N ASN A 62 -13.02 11.68 -3.47
CA ASN A 62 -12.13 10.74 -4.14
C ASN A 62 -11.89 11.13 -5.60
N ASN A 63 -10.85 10.55 -6.20
CA ASN A 63 -10.51 10.71 -7.62
C ASN A 63 -10.30 12.16 -8.07
N CYS A 64 -9.72 13.01 -7.19
CA CYS A 64 -9.42 14.42 -7.46
C CYS A 64 -8.28 14.57 -8.49
N THR A 65 -8.47 14.07 -9.72
CA THR A 65 -7.46 14.12 -10.78
C THR A 65 -7.18 15.55 -11.28
N PHE A 66 -8.06 16.51 -10.99
CA PHE A 66 -7.84 17.93 -11.28
C PHE A 66 -6.62 18.54 -10.56
N LEU A 67 -6.15 17.88 -9.48
CA LEU A 67 -4.91 18.23 -8.78
C LEU A 67 -3.65 17.68 -9.47
N SER A 68 -3.79 16.78 -10.42
CA SER A 68 -2.70 16.16 -11.17
C SER A 68 -2.50 16.77 -12.56
N SER A 69 -1.50 16.28 -13.30
CA SER A 69 -1.21 16.72 -14.66
C SER A 69 -2.32 16.33 -15.67
N LYS A 70 -2.97 15.19 -15.45
CA LYS A 70 -4.06 14.69 -16.29
C LYS A 70 -5.37 14.79 -15.52
N ASN A 71 -6.18 15.80 -15.82
CA ASN A 71 -7.53 15.90 -15.28
C ASN A 71 -8.48 15.02 -16.12
N THR A 72 -9.15 14.09 -15.47
CA THR A 72 -10.19 13.22 -16.07
C THR A 72 -11.59 13.52 -15.50
N THR A 73 -11.72 14.57 -14.70
CA THR A 73 -12.97 14.99 -14.06
C THR A 73 -13.39 16.36 -14.57
N ASN A 74 -14.67 16.70 -14.38
CA ASN A 74 -15.20 18.04 -14.66
C ASN A 74 -14.96 19.01 -13.49
N TYR A 75 -14.25 18.58 -12.45
CA TYR A 75 -13.94 19.40 -11.28
C TYR A 75 -12.79 20.37 -11.56
N GLU A 76 -12.86 21.52 -10.88
CA GLU A 76 -11.81 22.54 -10.87
C GLU A 76 -11.39 22.85 -9.43
N VAL A 77 -10.22 23.48 -9.28
CA VAL A 77 -9.65 23.83 -7.96
C VAL A 77 -10.33 25.06 -7.34
N ASP A 78 -10.81 26.00 -8.18
CA ASP A 78 -11.31 27.30 -7.74
C ASP A 78 -12.43 27.23 -6.70
N PRO A 79 -13.47 26.38 -6.86
CA PRO A 79 -14.54 26.30 -5.89
C PRO A 79 -14.08 25.91 -4.48
N PHE A 80 -13.00 25.11 -4.39
CA PHE A 80 -12.42 24.69 -3.12
C PHE A 80 -11.50 25.77 -2.52
N LEU A 81 -10.80 26.56 -3.36
CA LEU A 81 -9.98 27.69 -2.92
C LEU A 81 -10.84 28.80 -2.28
N VAL A 82 -12.01 29.10 -2.85
CA VAL A 82 -12.94 30.07 -2.28
C VAL A 82 -13.40 29.66 -0.87
N ARG A 83 -13.45 28.36 -0.60
CA ARG A 83 -13.90 27.78 0.68
C ARG A 83 -12.75 27.32 1.58
N LYS A 84 -11.54 27.82 1.39
CA LYS A 84 -10.35 27.41 2.17
C LYS A 84 -10.48 27.64 3.67
N ASP A 85 -11.27 28.62 4.07
CA ASP A 85 -11.49 29.01 5.48
C ASP A 85 -12.77 28.37 6.07
N THR A 86 -13.28 27.30 5.46
CA THR A 86 -14.43 26.55 6.00
C THR A 86 -14.07 25.90 7.34
N ASP A 87 -15.02 25.86 8.26
CA ASP A 87 -14.90 25.14 9.54
C ASP A 87 -14.95 23.61 9.35
N MET A 88 -15.47 23.16 8.22
CA MET A 88 -15.54 21.74 7.88
C MET A 88 -14.18 21.16 7.51
N ILE A 89 -14.07 19.86 7.66
CA ILE A 89 -12.88 19.10 7.27
C ILE A 89 -13.10 18.57 5.86
N LEU A 90 -12.34 19.13 4.92
CA LEU A 90 -12.34 18.71 3.53
C LEU A 90 -11.11 17.87 3.23
N VAL A 91 -11.30 16.65 2.73
CA VAL A 91 -10.22 15.76 2.31
C VAL A 91 -10.32 15.49 0.83
N LEU A 92 -9.30 15.90 0.08
CA LEU A 92 -9.19 15.67 -1.36
C LEU A 92 -8.21 14.51 -1.61
N VAL A 93 -8.69 13.42 -2.20
CA VAL A 93 -7.86 12.23 -2.50
C VAL A 93 -7.51 12.23 -3.99
N CYS A 94 -6.23 12.42 -4.30
CA CYS A 94 -5.71 12.45 -5.66
C CYS A 94 -4.97 11.13 -5.98
N PRO A 95 -5.45 10.30 -6.93
CA PRO A 95 -4.85 9.02 -7.29
C PRO A 95 -3.62 9.20 -8.20
N SER A 96 -2.72 10.12 -7.84
CA SER A 96 -1.51 10.43 -8.58
C SER A 96 -0.32 10.54 -7.63
N ASP A 97 0.83 10.02 -8.04
CA ASP A 97 2.06 10.03 -7.23
C ASP A 97 2.64 11.45 -7.04
N LYS A 98 2.16 12.43 -7.83
CA LYS A 98 2.58 13.84 -7.75
C LYS A 98 1.42 14.77 -8.02
N LEU A 99 1.37 15.88 -7.28
CA LEU A 99 0.50 17.02 -7.56
C LEU A 99 1.14 17.91 -8.65
N ASP A 100 0.33 18.49 -9.54
CA ASP A 100 0.84 19.38 -10.58
C ASP A 100 0.96 20.82 -10.07
N THR A 101 1.99 21.07 -9.29
CA THR A 101 2.28 22.40 -8.71
C THR A 101 2.69 23.45 -9.74
N ARG A 102 2.82 23.11 -11.03
CA ARG A 102 2.99 24.08 -12.13
C ARG A 102 1.71 24.88 -12.36
N LYS A 103 0.56 24.28 -12.07
CA LYS A 103 -0.74 24.98 -12.08
C LYS A 103 -0.82 25.90 -10.87
N LYS A 104 -0.92 27.22 -11.09
CA LYS A 104 -0.97 28.23 -10.02
C LYS A 104 -2.00 27.90 -8.92
N LYS A 105 -3.20 27.48 -9.33
CA LYS A 105 -4.31 27.14 -8.42
C LYS A 105 -4.01 25.90 -7.57
N VAL A 106 -3.36 24.87 -8.16
CA VAL A 106 -2.94 23.66 -7.41
C VAL A 106 -1.84 24.01 -6.41
N LYS A 107 -0.91 24.87 -6.78
CA LYS A 107 0.12 25.38 -5.86
C LYS A 107 -0.50 26.16 -4.70
N GLU A 108 -1.49 26.98 -4.97
CA GLU A 108 -2.19 27.79 -3.97
C GLU A 108 -2.96 26.92 -2.96
N ILE A 109 -3.80 25.97 -3.42
CA ILE A 109 -4.52 25.08 -2.53
C ILE A 109 -3.58 24.17 -1.74
N SER A 110 -2.48 23.72 -2.34
CA SER A 110 -1.47 22.93 -1.66
C SER A 110 -0.75 23.73 -0.55
N GLY A 111 -0.65 25.04 -0.69
CA GLY A 111 -0.10 25.93 0.34
C GLY A 111 -1.02 26.16 1.54
N CYS A 112 -2.33 25.99 1.34
CA CYS A 112 -3.34 26.15 2.40
C CYS A 112 -3.74 24.80 3.03
N ALA A 113 -3.38 23.68 2.41
CA ALA A 113 -3.76 22.34 2.82
C ALA A 113 -2.64 21.61 3.55
N THR A 114 -3.01 20.67 4.43
CA THR A 114 -2.07 19.67 4.96
C THR A 114 -1.92 18.53 3.96
N LEU A 115 -0.68 18.32 3.48
CA LEU A 115 -0.38 17.32 2.45
C LEU A 115 0.05 15.99 3.06
N TYR A 116 -0.52 14.88 2.58
CA TYR A 116 -0.08 13.53 2.91
C TYR A 116 0.28 12.77 1.64
N SER A 117 1.50 12.23 1.61
CA SER A 117 1.96 11.33 0.56
C SER A 117 1.47 9.92 0.85
N CYS A 118 0.76 9.32 -0.11
CA CYS A 118 0.24 7.96 -0.06
C CYS A 118 0.85 7.12 -1.20
N LEU A 119 2.17 7.12 -1.28
CA LEU A 119 2.93 6.35 -2.26
C LEU A 119 3.05 4.90 -1.81
N ALA A 120 3.05 3.98 -2.76
CA ALA A 120 3.36 2.58 -2.47
C ALA A 120 4.77 2.46 -1.89
N LEU A 121 4.93 1.58 -0.92
CA LEU A 121 6.25 1.29 -0.36
C LEU A 121 7.06 0.49 -1.40
N ASP A 122 8.33 0.83 -1.48
CA ASP A 122 9.37 0.03 -2.12
C ASP A 122 10.30 -0.58 -1.06
N GLU A 123 11.20 -1.46 -1.44
CA GLU A 123 12.13 -2.12 -0.50
C GLU A 123 12.99 -1.14 0.30
N LYS A 124 13.28 0.04 -0.26
CA LYS A 124 14.08 1.06 0.42
C LYS A 124 13.27 1.83 1.45
N SER A 125 12.07 2.25 1.08
CA SER A 125 11.16 3.00 1.95
C SER A 125 10.52 2.13 3.02
N GLN A 126 10.33 0.83 2.78
CA GLN A 126 9.79 -0.14 3.71
C GLN A 126 10.55 -0.15 5.05
N LYS A 127 11.87 -0.22 5.00
CA LYS A 127 12.70 -0.27 6.22
C LYS A 127 12.53 0.98 7.08
N PHE A 128 12.50 2.16 6.44
CA PHE A 128 12.23 3.42 7.15
C PHE A 128 10.82 3.45 7.73
N TYR A 129 9.84 2.99 6.96
CA TYR A 129 8.46 2.91 7.41
C TYR A 129 8.30 1.99 8.63
N VAL A 130 8.92 0.81 8.62
CA VAL A 130 8.95 -0.13 9.76
C VAL A 130 9.60 0.53 10.98
N GLN A 131 10.73 1.22 10.80
CA GLN A 131 11.40 1.93 11.90
C GLN A 131 10.53 3.03 12.51
N ASP A 132 9.87 3.82 11.68
CA ASP A 132 8.99 4.90 12.15
C ASP A 132 7.78 4.34 12.90
N LYS A 133 7.19 3.26 12.41
CA LYS A 133 6.09 2.57 13.11
C LYS A 133 6.53 1.96 14.43
N LEU A 134 7.68 1.32 14.49
CA LEU A 134 8.24 0.81 15.76
C LEU A 134 8.42 1.93 16.79
N LYS A 135 8.92 3.11 16.37
CA LYS A 135 9.03 4.29 17.23
C LYS A 135 7.67 4.80 17.70
N GLU A 136 6.70 4.90 16.75
CA GLU A 136 5.33 5.35 17.05
C GLU A 136 4.66 4.46 18.13
N TYR A 137 4.84 3.14 18.01
CA TYR A 137 4.31 2.18 18.98
C TYR A 137 5.21 1.96 20.21
N GLY A 138 6.36 2.64 20.29
CA GLY A 138 7.30 2.56 21.41
C GLY A 138 8.02 1.22 21.53
N VAL A 139 8.13 0.46 20.46
CA VAL A 139 8.82 -0.83 20.41
C VAL A 139 10.29 -0.63 20.07
N LYS A 140 11.17 -1.25 20.85
CA LYS A 140 12.63 -1.21 20.63
C LYS A 140 13.12 -2.60 20.27
N VAL A 141 13.72 -2.72 19.10
CA VAL A 141 14.35 -3.95 18.60
C VAL A 141 15.80 -3.66 18.20
N ASP A 142 16.65 -4.68 18.22
CA ASP A 142 18.02 -4.58 17.72
C ASP A 142 18.05 -4.58 16.18
N PHE A 143 19.21 -4.24 15.62
CA PHE A 143 19.36 -4.13 14.16
C PHE A 143 19.12 -5.47 13.44
N LYS A 144 19.55 -6.59 14.03
CA LYS A 144 19.34 -7.93 13.47
C LYS A 144 17.87 -8.28 13.39
N THR A 145 17.11 -8.01 14.44
CA THR A 145 15.66 -8.22 14.50
C THR A 145 14.95 -7.33 13.49
N LEU A 146 15.30 -6.05 13.40
CA LEU A 146 14.74 -5.13 12.42
C LEU A 146 14.96 -5.60 10.98
N ASP A 147 16.19 -6.00 10.64
CA ASP A 147 16.53 -6.45 9.30
C ASP A 147 15.79 -7.75 8.92
N TRP A 148 15.71 -8.67 9.88
CA TRP A 148 14.94 -9.90 9.72
C TRP A 148 13.43 -9.63 9.54
N MET A 149 12.83 -8.75 10.37
CA MET A 149 11.42 -8.34 10.24
C MET A 149 11.15 -7.75 8.86
N THR A 150 11.97 -6.77 8.45
CA THR A 150 11.81 -6.08 7.17
C THR A 150 11.86 -7.06 5.99
N SER A 151 12.77 -8.05 6.04
CA SER A 151 12.88 -9.08 4.99
C SER A 151 11.69 -10.05 4.91
N ARG A 152 10.85 -10.09 5.95
CA ARG A 152 9.73 -11.03 6.08
C ARG A 152 8.36 -10.36 5.94
N MET A 153 8.29 -9.07 6.25
CA MET A 153 7.08 -8.27 6.03
C MET A 153 6.94 -7.95 4.54
N GLY A 154 5.71 -7.96 4.04
CA GLY A 154 5.39 -7.47 2.69
C GLY A 154 5.50 -5.94 2.59
N LEU A 155 5.09 -5.41 1.44
CA LEU A 155 5.13 -3.97 1.18
C LEU A 155 3.80 -3.27 1.51
N ASP A 156 2.80 -3.99 2.03
CA ASP A 156 1.53 -3.40 2.44
C ASP A 156 1.66 -2.66 3.78
N PRO A 157 1.47 -1.33 3.80
CA PRO A 157 1.62 -0.53 5.00
C PRO A 157 0.66 -0.92 6.13
N MET A 158 -0.54 -1.38 5.79
CA MET A 158 -1.54 -1.80 6.79
C MET A 158 -1.13 -3.12 7.45
N CYS A 159 -0.67 -4.09 6.64
CA CYS A 159 -0.14 -5.34 7.17
C CYS A 159 1.06 -5.09 8.09
N ILE A 160 2.01 -4.24 7.68
CA ILE A 160 3.17 -3.86 8.50
C ILE A 160 2.72 -3.24 9.82
N GLN A 161 1.77 -2.31 9.79
CA GLN A 161 1.27 -1.66 10.99
C GLN A 161 0.63 -2.67 11.95
N ASN A 162 -0.24 -3.55 11.45
CA ASN A 162 -0.92 -4.58 12.26
C ASN A 162 0.08 -5.54 12.92
N GLU A 163 1.12 -5.94 12.21
CA GLU A 163 2.19 -6.79 12.77
C GLU A 163 2.98 -6.08 13.88
N ILE A 164 3.31 -4.80 13.69
CA ILE A 164 4.01 -4.00 14.70
C ILE A 164 3.11 -3.73 15.91
N GLU A 165 1.83 -3.44 15.69
CA GLU A 165 0.86 -3.25 16.77
C GLU A 165 0.74 -4.51 17.63
N LYS A 166 0.61 -5.69 17.00
CA LYS A 166 0.60 -6.99 17.67
C LYS A 166 1.85 -7.20 18.53
N ILE A 167 3.03 -6.93 17.98
CA ILE A 167 4.30 -7.02 18.73
C ILE A 167 4.30 -6.03 19.90
N SER A 168 3.78 -4.82 19.71
CA SER A 168 3.75 -3.77 20.74
C SER A 168 2.84 -4.10 21.93
N ILE A 169 1.77 -4.87 21.68
CA ILE A 169 0.87 -5.39 22.72
C ILE A 169 1.57 -6.46 23.55
N TYR A 170 2.37 -7.32 22.88
CA TYR A 170 3.11 -8.37 23.56
C TYR A 170 4.25 -7.80 24.45
N SER A 171 5.13 -6.98 23.86
CA SER A 171 6.26 -6.38 24.57
C SER A 171 6.77 -5.10 23.91
N LYS A 172 7.23 -4.14 24.69
CA LYS A 172 7.96 -2.95 24.18
C LYS A 172 9.45 -3.23 23.91
N HIS A 173 9.97 -4.34 24.44
CA HIS A 173 11.34 -4.82 24.26
C HIS A 173 11.34 -6.31 23.92
N PRO A 174 10.78 -6.70 22.74
CA PRO A 174 10.71 -8.10 22.36
C PRO A 174 12.10 -8.64 22.01
N THR A 175 12.35 -9.90 22.34
CA THR A 175 13.53 -10.61 21.88
C THR A 175 13.38 -11.02 20.40
N PHE A 176 14.48 -11.40 19.78
CA PHE A 176 14.45 -11.93 18.39
C PHE A 176 13.53 -13.16 18.26
N GLU A 177 13.56 -14.05 19.26
CA GLU A 177 12.72 -15.25 19.29
C GLU A 177 11.22 -14.89 19.44
N ASP A 178 10.90 -13.91 20.28
CA ASP A 178 9.52 -13.40 20.42
C ASP A 178 9.00 -12.91 19.07
N VAL A 179 9.79 -12.10 18.37
CA VAL A 179 9.40 -11.57 17.07
C VAL A 179 9.24 -12.67 16.03
N GLN A 180 10.12 -13.69 16.03
CA GLN A 180 10.01 -14.83 15.13
C GLN A 180 8.71 -15.63 15.36
N ASN A 181 8.28 -15.75 16.59
CA ASN A 181 7.06 -16.48 16.95
C ASN A 181 5.78 -15.68 16.67
N LEU A 182 5.85 -14.37 16.78
CA LEU A 182 4.70 -13.48 16.60
C LEU A 182 4.46 -13.08 15.16
N LEU A 183 5.55 -12.85 14.38
CA LEU A 183 5.42 -12.32 13.04
C LEU A 183 4.82 -13.37 12.10
N VAL A 184 3.69 -13.03 11.48
CA VAL A 184 3.11 -13.84 10.43
C VAL A 184 3.83 -13.56 9.13
N VAL A 185 4.54 -14.56 8.61
CA VAL A 185 5.21 -14.45 7.31
C VAL A 185 4.16 -14.55 6.21
N GLU A 186 4.12 -13.56 5.31
CA GLU A 186 3.19 -13.60 4.18
C GLU A 186 3.43 -14.85 3.33
N PRO A 187 2.37 -15.64 3.04
CA PRO A 187 2.49 -16.87 2.25
C PRO A 187 3.11 -16.66 0.86
N MET A 188 2.92 -15.47 0.28
CA MET A 188 3.44 -15.11 -1.05
C MET A 188 4.98 -15.12 -1.09
N ASN A 189 5.66 -14.59 -0.04
CA ASN A 189 7.12 -14.59 0.00
C ASN A 189 7.71 -16.00 0.15
N ASP A 190 6.97 -16.91 0.79
CA ASP A 190 7.43 -18.26 0.98
C ASP A 190 7.21 -19.15 -0.24
N ILE A 191 6.20 -18.86 -1.08
CA ILE A 191 5.97 -19.65 -2.29
C ILE A 191 7.11 -19.54 -3.29
N PHE A 192 7.71 -18.36 -3.46
CA PHE A 192 8.87 -18.19 -4.33
C PHE A 192 10.08 -18.98 -3.81
N LYS A 193 10.32 -18.97 -2.51
CA LYS A 193 11.37 -19.76 -1.87
C LYS A 193 11.07 -21.26 -1.97
N MET A 194 9.81 -21.64 -1.92
CA MET A 194 9.38 -23.02 -2.13
C MET A 194 9.65 -23.47 -3.57
N VAL A 195 9.42 -22.59 -4.56
CA VAL A 195 9.78 -22.83 -5.97
C VAL A 195 11.31 -22.97 -6.14
N ASP A 196 12.10 -22.09 -5.49
CA ASP A 196 13.54 -22.15 -5.52
C ASP A 196 14.06 -23.46 -4.89
N ALA A 197 13.47 -23.89 -3.77
CA ALA A 197 13.78 -25.18 -3.14
C ALA A 197 13.41 -26.37 -4.05
N PHE A 198 12.34 -26.27 -4.81
CA PHE A 198 11.93 -27.28 -5.79
C PHE A 198 12.96 -27.41 -6.91
N PHE A 199 13.34 -26.31 -7.56
CA PHE A 199 14.30 -26.31 -8.65
C PHE A 199 15.73 -26.67 -8.20
N SER A 200 16.13 -26.27 -6.99
CA SER A 200 17.41 -26.66 -6.39
C SER A 200 17.43 -28.10 -5.85
N GLN A 201 16.34 -28.85 -6.05
CA GLN A 201 16.16 -30.22 -5.55
C GLN A 201 16.39 -30.38 -4.04
N ASN A 202 16.19 -29.32 -3.27
CA ASN A 202 16.34 -29.32 -1.83
C ASN A 202 15.03 -29.78 -1.16
N GLY A 203 14.84 -31.11 -1.08
CA GLY A 203 13.63 -31.71 -0.52
C GLY A 203 13.38 -31.37 0.95
N ILE A 204 14.43 -31.16 1.75
CA ILE A 204 14.31 -30.80 3.17
C ILE A 204 13.70 -29.41 3.29
N LEU A 205 14.21 -28.45 2.52
CA LEU A 205 13.72 -27.06 2.53
C LEU A 205 12.31 -26.98 1.94
N LEU A 206 12.02 -27.71 0.87
CA LEU A 206 10.69 -27.81 0.27
C LEU A 206 9.65 -28.29 1.27
N LEU A 207 9.95 -29.36 2.02
CA LEU A 207 9.08 -29.87 3.07
C LEU A 207 8.90 -28.90 4.24
N ALA A 208 9.94 -28.12 4.57
CA ALA A 208 9.84 -27.08 5.60
C ALA A 208 8.85 -25.99 5.19
N TYR A 209 8.91 -25.49 3.94
CA TYR A 209 7.92 -24.54 3.41
C TYR A 209 6.50 -25.14 3.35
N TYR A 210 6.36 -26.37 2.88
CA TYR A 210 5.06 -27.04 2.87
C TYR A 210 4.45 -27.12 4.28
N ARG A 211 5.23 -27.51 5.28
CA ARG A 211 4.77 -27.57 6.67
C ARG A 211 4.38 -26.19 7.21
N ASN A 212 5.09 -25.14 6.80
CA ASN A 212 4.77 -23.77 7.18
C ASN A 212 3.41 -23.34 6.60
N PHE A 213 3.15 -23.59 5.32
CA PHE A 213 1.84 -23.35 4.71
C PHE A 213 0.72 -24.14 5.39
N ARG A 214 1.00 -25.38 5.81
CA ARG A 214 0.04 -26.19 6.56
C ARG A 214 -0.28 -25.62 7.95
N LYS A 215 0.72 -25.04 8.64
CA LYS A 215 0.51 -24.31 9.90
C LYS A 215 -0.36 -23.07 9.73
N LEU A 216 -0.30 -22.43 8.58
CA LEU A 216 -1.16 -21.30 8.18
C LEU A 216 -2.56 -21.76 7.70
N ASN A 217 -2.94 -23.01 7.96
CA ASN A 217 -4.22 -23.62 7.57
C ASN A 217 -4.48 -23.67 6.05
N MET A 218 -3.47 -23.51 5.21
CA MET A 218 -3.64 -23.67 3.77
C MET A 218 -3.90 -25.13 3.40
N GLN A 219 -4.90 -25.34 2.55
CA GLN A 219 -5.23 -26.67 2.05
C GLN A 219 -4.12 -27.20 1.11
N PRO A 220 -3.77 -28.49 1.15
CA PRO A 220 -2.73 -29.08 0.30
C PRO A 220 -2.94 -28.79 -1.19
N VAL A 221 -4.19 -28.89 -1.67
CA VAL A 221 -4.55 -28.61 -3.07
C VAL A 221 -4.24 -27.16 -3.43
N ALA A 222 -4.52 -26.21 -2.53
CA ALA A 222 -4.22 -24.79 -2.75
C ALA A 222 -2.69 -24.54 -2.83
N ILE A 223 -1.89 -25.20 -1.99
CA ILE A 223 -0.43 -25.10 -2.02
C ILE A 223 0.13 -25.63 -3.36
N VAL A 224 -0.37 -26.80 -3.81
CA VAL A 224 0.04 -27.38 -5.09
C VAL A 224 -0.39 -26.48 -6.27
N ALA A 225 -1.61 -25.96 -6.25
CA ALA A 225 -2.10 -25.05 -7.29
C ALA A 225 -1.28 -23.76 -7.35
N LEU A 226 -0.90 -23.21 -6.20
CA LEU A 226 -0.07 -22.02 -6.10
C LEU A 226 1.35 -22.29 -6.63
N LEU A 227 1.97 -23.41 -6.24
CA LEU A 227 3.26 -23.84 -6.76
C LEU A 227 3.23 -24.03 -8.28
N ALA A 228 2.21 -24.75 -8.78
CA ALA A 228 2.05 -24.99 -10.22
C ALA A 228 1.84 -23.69 -11.01
N SER A 229 1.14 -22.70 -10.44
CA SER A 229 0.95 -21.39 -11.08
C SER A 229 2.27 -20.64 -11.24
N GLN A 230 3.14 -20.69 -10.23
CA GLN A 230 4.45 -20.03 -10.26
C GLN A 230 5.40 -20.73 -11.24
N ILE A 231 5.44 -22.04 -11.24
CA ILE A 231 6.24 -22.80 -12.21
C ILE A 231 5.79 -22.51 -13.64
N ARG A 232 4.48 -22.47 -13.89
CA ARG A 232 3.91 -22.13 -15.21
C ARG A 232 4.29 -20.71 -15.62
N PHE A 233 4.23 -19.76 -14.71
CA PHE A 233 4.65 -18.38 -14.95
C PHE A 233 6.14 -18.32 -15.35
N LEU A 234 7.03 -18.97 -14.61
CA LEU A 234 8.46 -19.03 -14.94
C LEU A 234 8.72 -19.67 -16.30
N PHE A 235 7.99 -20.74 -16.62
CA PHE A 235 8.07 -21.39 -17.92
C PHE A 235 7.65 -20.44 -19.07
N GLN A 236 6.56 -19.70 -18.89
CA GLN A 236 6.11 -18.71 -19.89
C GLN A 236 7.15 -17.60 -20.07
N VAL A 237 7.73 -17.10 -18.99
CA VAL A 237 8.81 -16.11 -19.04
C VAL A 237 9.99 -16.67 -19.85
N ARG A 238 10.40 -17.91 -19.59
CA ARG A 238 11.52 -18.56 -20.30
C ARG A 238 11.26 -18.68 -21.79
N VAL A 239 10.09 -19.15 -22.18
CA VAL A 239 9.70 -19.28 -23.61
C VAL A 239 9.77 -17.93 -24.31
N LEU A 240 9.23 -16.87 -23.69
CA LEU A 240 9.25 -15.53 -24.28
C LEU A 240 10.66 -14.92 -24.36
N MET A 241 11.54 -15.28 -23.44
CA MET A 241 12.96 -14.89 -23.49
C MET A 241 13.70 -15.64 -24.64
N ASP A 242 13.43 -16.93 -24.81
CA ASP A 242 13.99 -17.72 -25.89
C ASP A 242 13.51 -17.25 -27.27
N GLU A 243 12.32 -16.65 -27.35
CA GLU A 243 11.81 -15.93 -28.53
C GLU A 243 12.50 -14.57 -28.75
N GLY A 244 13.41 -14.15 -27.87
CA GLY A 244 14.15 -12.89 -27.99
C GLY A 244 13.39 -11.65 -27.57
N LYS A 245 12.28 -11.78 -26.85
CA LYS A 245 11.49 -10.62 -26.38
C LYS A 245 12.20 -9.87 -25.25
N ALA A 246 12.11 -8.54 -25.25
CA ALA A 246 12.65 -7.71 -24.20
C ALA A 246 11.85 -7.87 -22.88
N GLN A 247 12.51 -7.76 -21.72
CA GLN A 247 11.89 -7.90 -20.39
C GLN A 247 10.65 -7.03 -20.18
N ALA A 248 10.65 -5.79 -20.70
CA ALA A 248 9.50 -4.88 -20.61
C ALA A 248 8.28 -5.42 -21.37
N THR A 249 8.49 -6.03 -22.55
CA THR A 249 7.45 -6.64 -23.37
C THR A 249 6.88 -7.88 -22.68
N ILE A 250 7.75 -8.72 -22.10
CA ILE A 250 7.36 -9.93 -21.35
C ILE A 250 6.49 -9.53 -20.16
N ALA A 251 6.86 -8.49 -19.42
CA ALA A 251 6.09 -8.00 -18.29
C ALA A 251 4.68 -7.52 -18.70
N GLN A 252 4.56 -6.87 -19.85
CA GLN A 252 3.26 -6.44 -20.39
C GLN A 252 2.40 -7.60 -20.85
N GLU A 253 2.96 -8.55 -21.59
CA GLU A 253 2.24 -9.72 -22.11
C GLU A 253 1.70 -10.62 -21.00
N LEU A 254 2.52 -10.86 -19.98
CA LEU A 254 2.14 -11.69 -18.83
C LEU A 254 1.35 -10.93 -17.75
N LYS A 255 1.09 -9.61 -17.96
CA LYS A 255 0.46 -8.73 -16.97
C LYS A 255 1.14 -8.81 -15.60
N ALA A 256 2.45 -9.01 -15.60
CA ALA A 256 3.24 -9.13 -14.39
C ALA A 256 3.35 -7.77 -13.70
N LEU A 257 2.89 -7.67 -12.45
CA LEU A 257 2.88 -6.45 -11.65
C LEU A 257 4.28 -5.96 -11.27
N SER A 258 5.31 -6.82 -11.38
CA SER A 258 6.68 -6.48 -10.99
C SER A 258 7.71 -7.15 -11.91
N LEU A 259 8.60 -6.34 -12.46
CA LEU A 259 9.81 -6.76 -13.20
C LEU A 259 10.82 -7.52 -12.30
N ILE A 260 10.75 -7.36 -10.99
CA ILE A 260 11.66 -7.97 -10.02
C ILE A 260 11.56 -9.51 -10.08
N HIS A 261 10.38 -10.05 -10.31
CA HIS A 261 10.18 -11.50 -10.43
C HIS A 261 10.73 -12.09 -11.74
N ILE A 262 11.04 -11.26 -12.72
CA ILE A 262 11.58 -11.66 -14.03
C ILE A 262 13.11 -11.53 -14.05
N SER A 263 13.68 -10.64 -13.22
CA SER A 263 15.09 -10.22 -13.32
C SER A 263 16.05 -11.03 -12.45
N GLU A 264 15.61 -12.00 -11.65
CA GLU A 264 16.54 -12.86 -10.92
C GLU A 264 17.14 -13.93 -11.85
N PRO A 265 18.40 -13.74 -12.32
CA PRO A 265 19.05 -14.64 -13.29
C PRO A 265 19.22 -16.07 -12.76
N THR A 266 19.24 -16.25 -11.44
CA THR A 266 19.34 -17.54 -10.78
C THR A 266 18.13 -18.45 -10.99
N ARG A 267 16.91 -17.89 -11.02
CA ARG A 267 15.68 -18.68 -11.23
C ARG A 267 15.52 -19.15 -12.67
N LEU A 268 15.96 -18.34 -13.62
CA LEU A 268 15.87 -18.68 -15.05
C LEU A 268 16.95 -19.68 -15.47
N ALA A 269 18.12 -19.65 -14.83
CA ALA A 269 19.19 -20.62 -15.04
C ALA A 269 18.86 -22.04 -14.52
N LEU A 270 17.90 -22.16 -13.57
CA LEU A 270 17.47 -23.45 -13.02
C LEU A 270 16.46 -24.21 -13.91
N ILE A 271 15.95 -23.56 -14.98
CA ILE A 271 14.99 -24.15 -15.94
C ILE A 271 15.69 -24.62 -17.24
N SER A 272 17.00 -24.38 -17.37
CA SER A 272 17.81 -24.82 -18.50
C SER A 272 18.26 -26.32 -18.34
#